data_f4b4aab5fbce194d3381e789948c1482
#
_entry.id   f4b4aab5fbce194d3381e789948c1482
#
_cell.length_a   1.000
_cell.length_b   1.000
_cell.length_c   1.000
_cell.angle_alpha   90.00
_cell.angle_beta   90.00
_cell.angle_gamma   90.00
#
_symmetry.space_group_name_H-M   'P 1'
#
loop_
_entity.id
_entity.type
_entity.pdbx_description
1 polymer ?
#
loop_
_entity_poly.entity_id
_entity_poly.type
_entity_poly.pdbx_seq_one_letter_code
_entity_poly.pdbx_strand_id
1 'polypeptide(L)'
;MVEEVRRQVWVGDRLNTQVLLSYPAPETLLYEMLRPYGFSRLVCADVFAALEKEPGRWFASEEWRIVTARGYLQLSSRQMGEGEKEEYQVDWTQPAKGLPISLSFTRIDDYDPKSFVFDKDRSIAYLDLGKLSGAFTLRRWEKGDWFVPFGMSGRKKLSDYFTDRKYNRVQKEEAWVLTCGDKIAWIVNERADNRFRVDSKTKSVLQIKFQGKR
;
A
#
# COMPACT_ATOMS: atom_id res chain seq x y z
N MET A 1 -2.15 21.74 -24.72
CA MET A 1 -1.59 22.53 -23.61
C MET A 1 -1.97 21.98 -22.23
N VAL A 2 -3.25 21.93 -21.84
CA VAL A 2 -3.67 21.44 -20.49
C VAL A 2 -3.33 19.96 -20.26
N GLU A 3 -3.48 19.08 -21.24
CA GLU A 3 -3.15 17.66 -21.09
C GLU A 3 -1.64 17.40 -20.98
N GLU A 4 -0.81 18.18 -21.62
CA GLU A 4 0.64 18.02 -21.56
C GLU A 4 1.17 18.46 -20.19
N VAL A 5 0.63 19.56 -19.66
CA VAL A 5 0.88 20.00 -18.29
C VAL A 5 0.40 18.95 -17.28
N ARG A 6 -0.75 18.37 -17.53
CA ARG A 6 -1.30 17.30 -16.68
C ARG A 6 -0.34 16.11 -16.57
N ARG A 7 0.26 15.66 -17.67
CA ARG A 7 1.23 14.56 -17.68
C ARG A 7 2.52 14.88 -16.93
N GLN A 8 2.92 16.14 -16.87
CA GLN A 8 4.12 16.56 -16.14
C GLN A 8 3.87 16.69 -14.63
N VAL A 9 2.68 17.13 -14.27
CA VAL A 9 2.29 17.38 -12.86
C VAL A 9 1.78 16.10 -12.18
N TRP A 10 1.04 15.25 -12.91
CA TRP A 10 0.52 13.98 -12.39
C TRP A 10 1.43 12.80 -12.71
N VAL A 11 1.73 11.99 -11.68
CA VAL A 11 2.38 10.68 -11.82
C VAL A 11 1.51 9.66 -11.08
N GLY A 12 0.70 8.92 -11.83
CA GLY A 12 -0.29 8.01 -11.27
C GLY A 12 -1.35 8.77 -10.47
N ASP A 13 -1.45 8.48 -9.18
CA ASP A 13 -2.37 9.11 -8.22
C ASP A 13 -1.72 10.27 -7.42
N ARG A 14 -0.51 10.71 -7.82
CA ARG A 14 0.26 11.77 -7.15
C ARG A 14 0.44 12.99 -8.03
N LEU A 15 0.16 14.15 -7.47
CA LEU A 15 0.41 15.44 -8.09
C LEU A 15 1.68 16.04 -7.49
N ASN A 16 2.70 16.26 -8.32
CA ASN A 16 3.97 16.86 -7.90
C ASN A 16 3.80 18.36 -7.62
N THR A 17 3.99 18.75 -6.35
CA THR A 17 3.77 20.14 -5.92
C THR A 17 4.88 21.08 -6.37
N GLN A 18 6.12 20.61 -6.54
CA GLN A 18 7.22 21.46 -7.04
C GLN A 18 6.99 21.82 -8.50
N VAL A 19 6.58 20.85 -9.31
CA VAL A 19 6.23 21.10 -10.71
C VAL A 19 5.00 22.00 -10.80
N LEU A 20 3.95 21.76 -9.99
CA LEU A 20 2.78 22.64 -9.93
C LEU A 20 3.15 24.08 -9.64
N LEU A 21 3.98 24.33 -8.61
CA LEU A 21 4.38 25.67 -8.16
C LEU A 21 5.28 26.41 -9.16
N SER A 22 5.89 25.72 -10.13
CA SER A 22 6.69 26.34 -11.19
C SER A 22 5.86 26.99 -12.30
N TYR A 23 4.56 26.78 -12.33
CA TYR A 23 3.67 27.37 -13.35
C TYR A 23 3.23 28.80 -12.96
N PRO A 24 2.92 29.67 -13.94
CA PRO A 24 2.58 31.08 -13.69
C PRO A 24 1.35 31.30 -12.80
N ALA A 25 0.39 30.38 -12.79
CA ALA A 25 -0.85 30.46 -12.01
C ALA A 25 -1.13 29.11 -11.31
N PRO A 26 -0.32 28.72 -10.32
CA PRO A 26 -0.34 27.38 -9.76
C PRO A 26 -1.65 27.04 -9.04
N GLU A 27 -2.30 28.00 -8.39
CA GLU A 27 -3.59 27.81 -7.74
C GLU A 27 -4.72 27.52 -8.76
N THR A 28 -4.74 28.28 -9.86
CA THR A 28 -5.70 28.04 -10.95
C THR A 28 -5.44 26.68 -11.60
N LEU A 29 -4.17 26.34 -11.83
CA LEU A 29 -3.79 25.04 -12.37
C LEU A 29 -4.23 23.90 -11.44
N LEU A 30 -4.01 24.04 -10.14
CA LEU A 30 -4.47 23.07 -9.14
C LEU A 30 -5.98 22.86 -9.22
N TYR A 31 -6.76 23.95 -9.31
CA TYR A 31 -8.21 23.85 -9.48
C TYR A 31 -8.60 23.09 -10.75
N GLU A 32 -8.02 23.41 -11.90
CA GLU A 32 -8.31 22.71 -13.16
C GLU A 32 -7.92 21.22 -13.10
N MET A 33 -6.87 20.89 -12.36
CA MET A 33 -6.45 19.50 -12.12
C MET A 33 -7.42 18.73 -11.23
N LEU A 34 -8.00 19.38 -10.22
CA LEU A 34 -8.85 18.74 -9.21
C LEU A 34 -10.35 18.83 -9.51
N ARG A 35 -10.77 19.76 -10.38
CA ARG A 35 -12.17 19.92 -10.80
C ARG A 35 -12.83 18.64 -11.34
N PRO A 36 -12.16 17.81 -12.16
CA PRO A 36 -12.73 16.55 -12.63
C PRO A 36 -13.04 15.54 -11.51
N TYR A 37 -12.43 15.72 -10.34
CA TYR A 37 -12.62 14.90 -9.14
C TYR A 37 -13.61 15.53 -8.15
N GLY A 38 -14.40 16.52 -8.60
CA GLY A 38 -15.46 17.13 -7.79
C GLY A 38 -15.00 18.10 -6.71
N PHE A 39 -13.72 18.52 -6.71
CA PHE A 39 -13.25 19.54 -5.76
C PHE A 39 -13.71 20.94 -6.16
N SER A 40 -14.35 21.66 -5.23
CA SER A 40 -14.75 23.02 -5.44
C SER A 40 -13.54 23.98 -5.43
N ARG A 41 -13.70 25.17 -6.02
CA ARG A 41 -12.65 26.20 -6.01
C ARG A 41 -12.22 26.59 -4.59
N LEU A 42 -13.18 26.65 -3.65
CA LEU A 42 -12.87 26.96 -2.25
C LEU A 42 -11.99 25.89 -1.60
N VAL A 43 -12.34 24.61 -1.79
CA VAL A 43 -11.52 23.50 -1.28
C VAL A 43 -10.14 23.49 -1.93
N CYS A 44 -10.03 23.79 -3.23
CA CYS A 44 -8.72 23.88 -3.91
C CYS A 44 -7.85 25.01 -3.37
N ALA A 45 -8.43 26.16 -3.00
CA ALA A 45 -7.71 27.24 -2.32
C ALA A 45 -7.18 26.79 -0.95
N ASP A 46 -7.99 26.04 -0.17
CA ASP A 46 -7.56 25.48 1.11
C ASP A 46 -6.43 24.42 0.92
N VAL A 47 -6.54 23.58 -0.11
CA VAL A 47 -5.47 22.64 -0.47
C VAL A 47 -4.19 23.39 -0.82
N PHE A 48 -4.29 24.43 -1.65
CA PHE A 48 -3.14 25.25 -2.05
C PHE A 48 -2.47 25.91 -0.84
N ALA A 49 -3.26 26.54 0.03
CA ALA A 49 -2.75 27.14 1.28
C ALA A 49 -2.13 26.10 2.26
N ALA A 50 -2.45 24.83 2.10
CA ALA A 50 -1.90 23.75 2.92
C ALA A 50 -0.57 23.21 2.38
N LEU A 51 -0.14 23.55 1.15
CA LEU A 51 1.11 23.06 0.57
C LEU A 51 2.35 23.54 1.34
N GLU A 52 2.28 24.73 1.95
CA GLU A 52 3.35 25.33 2.76
C GLU A 52 3.31 24.89 4.24
N LYS A 53 2.29 24.12 4.63
CA LYS A 53 2.09 23.66 6.02
C LYS A 53 2.62 22.23 6.20
N GLU A 54 2.55 21.74 7.45
CA GLU A 54 2.95 20.35 7.73
C GLU A 54 2.10 19.34 6.92
N PRO A 55 2.74 18.32 6.36
CA PRO A 55 2.08 17.29 5.57
C PRO A 55 1.11 16.46 6.44
N GLY A 56 0.14 15.81 5.76
CA GLY A 56 -0.86 14.96 6.42
C GLY A 56 -2.24 15.59 6.53
N ARG A 57 -2.42 16.84 6.06
CA ARG A 57 -3.76 17.45 5.95
C ARG A 57 -4.52 16.78 4.81
N TRP A 58 -5.82 16.61 5.00
CA TRP A 58 -6.69 16.03 3.98
C TRP A 58 -7.88 16.94 3.67
N PHE A 59 -8.33 16.85 2.44
CA PHE A 59 -9.48 17.57 1.91
C PHE A 59 -10.29 16.58 1.07
N ALA A 60 -11.61 16.78 1.00
CA ALA A 60 -12.49 15.85 0.31
C ALA A 60 -13.45 16.55 -0.63
N SER A 61 -13.81 15.89 -1.72
CA SER A 61 -15.02 16.07 -2.49
C SER A 61 -16.02 14.97 -2.10
N GLU A 62 -17.10 14.82 -2.85
CA GLU A 62 -18.09 13.78 -2.59
C GLU A 62 -17.50 12.36 -2.72
N GLU A 63 -16.73 12.10 -3.77
CA GLU A 63 -16.19 10.76 -4.08
C GLU A 63 -14.68 10.65 -3.93
N TRP A 64 -13.97 11.77 -3.75
CA TRP A 64 -12.51 11.79 -3.74
C TRP A 64 -11.95 12.47 -2.51
N ARG A 65 -10.74 12.09 -2.15
CA ARG A 65 -9.95 12.69 -1.08
C ARG A 65 -8.56 13.00 -1.60
N ILE A 66 -8.00 14.12 -1.14
CA ILE A 66 -6.63 14.52 -1.38
C ILE A 66 -5.91 14.72 -0.05
N VAL A 67 -4.66 14.28 0.04
CA VAL A 67 -3.81 14.42 1.22
C VAL A 67 -2.52 15.11 0.85
N THR A 68 -2.13 16.11 1.64
CA THR A 68 -0.83 16.76 1.49
C THR A 68 0.29 15.85 1.98
N ALA A 69 1.35 15.72 1.18
CA ALA A 69 2.57 15.00 1.52
C ALA A 69 3.80 15.85 1.14
N ARG A 70 4.99 15.40 1.52
CA ARG A 70 6.22 16.14 1.19
C ARG A 70 6.49 16.07 -0.31
N GLY A 71 6.33 17.20 -0.99
CA GLY A 71 6.60 17.34 -2.44
C GLY A 71 5.48 16.83 -3.35
N TYR A 72 4.36 16.35 -2.82
CA TYR A 72 3.22 15.92 -3.64
C TYR A 72 1.88 15.98 -2.90
N LEU A 73 0.80 15.97 -3.69
CA LEU A 73 -0.55 15.71 -3.23
C LEU A 73 -0.96 14.29 -3.64
N GLN A 74 -1.53 13.53 -2.73
CA GLN A 74 -2.02 12.17 -2.98
C GLN A 74 -3.53 12.20 -3.16
N LEU A 75 -4.03 11.81 -4.33
CA LEU A 75 -5.46 11.64 -4.62
C LEU A 75 -5.87 10.19 -4.37
N SER A 76 -7.04 9.98 -3.76
CA SER A 76 -7.65 8.66 -3.57
C SER A 76 -9.17 8.75 -3.59
N SER A 77 -9.86 7.67 -3.98
CA SER A 77 -11.32 7.58 -3.85
C SER A 77 -11.72 7.47 -2.38
N ARG A 78 -12.80 8.15 -1.98
CA ARG A 78 -13.38 8.05 -0.63
C ARG A 78 -14.00 6.69 -0.36
N GLN A 79 -14.51 6.01 -1.37
CA GLN A 79 -15.08 4.66 -1.23
C GLN A 79 -14.06 3.62 -0.75
N MET A 80 -12.76 3.89 -0.85
CA MET A 80 -11.72 3.00 -0.34
C MET A 80 -11.47 3.10 1.19
N GLY A 81 -12.21 3.93 1.95
CA GLY A 81 -11.94 4.16 3.38
C GLY A 81 -13.12 4.10 4.34
N GLU A 82 -14.36 4.07 3.89
CA GLU A 82 -15.56 4.16 4.74
C GLU A 82 -16.60 3.04 4.49
N GLY A 83 -16.19 1.90 3.96
CA GLY A 83 -17.07 0.75 3.73
C GLY A 83 -16.66 -0.46 4.53
N GLU A 84 -17.55 -1.43 4.61
CA GLU A 84 -17.44 -2.75 5.24
C GLU A 84 -16.01 -3.31 5.26
N LYS A 85 -15.65 -3.99 6.34
CA LYS A 85 -14.34 -4.67 6.44
C LYS A 85 -14.13 -5.53 5.19
N GLU A 86 -13.32 -5.02 4.25
CA GLU A 86 -13.00 -5.75 3.02
C GLU A 86 -12.06 -6.91 3.38
N GLU A 87 -12.64 -8.09 3.58
CA GLU A 87 -11.88 -9.31 3.82
C GLU A 87 -12.10 -10.29 2.67
N TYR A 88 -11.03 -10.72 2.06
CA TYR A 88 -11.04 -11.66 0.94
C TYR A 88 -10.36 -12.97 1.37
N GLN A 89 -11.08 -14.05 1.30
CA GLN A 89 -10.49 -15.38 1.49
C GLN A 89 -9.64 -15.74 0.27
N VAL A 90 -8.41 -16.17 0.52
CA VAL A 90 -7.44 -16.45 -0.53
C VAL A 90 -6.97 -17.89 -0.40
N ASP A 91 -7.46 -18.74 -1.27
CA ASP A 91 -6.92 -20.07 -1.49
C ASP A 91 -5.70 -19.96 -2.41
N TRP A 92 -4.51 -20.07 -1.85
CA TRP A 92 -3.25 -19.96 -2.56
C TRP A 92 -2.98 -21.12 -3.53
N THR A 93 -3.77 -22.21 -3.46
CA THR A 93 -3.70 -23.34 -4.38
C THR A 93 -4.45 -23.09 -5.69
N GLN A 94 -5.26 -22.03 -5.74
CA GLN A 94 -6.06 -21.60 -6.88
C GLN A 94 -5.58 -20.26 -7.44
N PRO A 95 -5.83 -19.97 -8.72
CA PRO A 95 -5.55 -18.63 -9.25
C PRO A 95 -6.33 -17.56 -8.47
N ALA A 96 -5.63 -16.56 -7.97
CA ALA A 96 -6.24 -15.46 -7.22
C ALA A 96 -7.17 -14.63 -8.10
N LYS A 97 -8.49 -14.80 -7.96
CA LYS A 97 -9.53 -14.06 -8.69
C LYS A 97 -10.33 -13.18 -7.73
N GLY A 98 -10.84 -12.07 -8.23
CA GLY A 98 -11.73 -11.18 -7.45
C GLY A 98 -11.05 -10.40 -6.33
N LEU A 99 -9.73 -10.39 -6.24
CA LEU A 99 -8.98 -9.58 -5.28
C LEU A 99 -8.81 -8.14 -5.77
N PRO A 100 -8.77 -7.14 -4.87
CA PRO A 100 -8.53 -5.74 -5.21
C PRO A 100 -7.08 -5.46 -5.65
N ILE A 101 -6.19 -6.41 -5.40
CA ILE A 101 -4.79 -6.39 -5.80
C ILE A 101 -4.43 -7.68 -6.53
N SER A 102 -3.41 -7.62 -7.39
CA SER A 102 -2.94 -8.78 -8.12
C SER A 102 -1.87 -9.52 -7.31
N LEU A 103 -2.18 -10.76 -6.92
CA LEU A 103 -1.25 -11.67 -6.24
C LEU A 103 -1.06 -12.92 -7.07
N SER A 104 0.16 -13.45 -7.09
CA SER A 104 0.45 -14.79 -7.61
C SER A 104 1.17 -15.62 -6.53
N PHE A 105 0.90 -16.91 -6.53
CA PHE A 105 1.42 -17.87 -5.58
C PHE A 105 2.18 -18.97 -6.32
N THR A 106 3.37 -19.29 -5.87
CA THR A 106 4.20 -20.37 -6.44
C THR A 106 4.72 -21.23 -5.30
N ARG A 107 4.40 -22.50 -5.34
CA ARG A 107 4.94 -23.50 -4.43
C ARG A 107 6.29 -24.01 -4.94
N ILE A 108 7.26 -24.10 -4.04
CA ILE A 108 8.62 -24.57 -4.29
C ILE A 108 8.87 -25.74 -3.33
N ASP A 109 8.88 -26.97 -3.88
CA ASP A 109 9.01 -28.20 -3.08
C ASP A 109 10.45 -28.64 -2.86
N ASP A 110 11.33 -28.34 -3.82
CA ASP A 110 12.74 -28.72 -3.76
C ASP A 110 13.59 -27.56 -3.17
N TYR A 111 13.19 -27.08 -1.99
CA TYR A 111 13.94 -26.03 -1.31
C TYR A 111 15.23 -26.57 -0.70
N ASP A 112 16.37 -26.06 -1.19
CA ASP A 112 17.69 -26.29 -0.59
C ASP A 112 18.24 -24.98 0.01
N PRO A 113 18.40 -24.88 1.35
CA PRO A 113 18.88 -23.66 2.00
C PRO A 113 20.29 -23.22 1.58
N LYS A 114 21.09 -24.11 0.93
CA LYS A 114 22.44 -23.80 0.50
C LYS A 114 22.51 -23.17 -0.88
N SER A 115 21.57 -23.50 -1.74
CA SER A 115 21.55 -23.06 -3.16
C SER A 115 20.43 -22.05 -3.46
N PHE A 116 19.41 -21.96 -2.63
CA PHE A 116 18.26 -21.09 -2.88
C PHE A 116 18.60 -19.61 -2.71
N VAL A 117 18.37 -18.82 -3.74
CA VAL A 117 18.59 -17.37 -3.73
C VAL A 117 17.24 -16.66 -3.55
N PHE A 118 17.10 -15.95 -2.43
CA PHE A 118 15.94 -15.11 -2.18
C PHE A 118 16.04 -13.79 -2.94
N ASP A 119 15.00 -13.47 -3.71
CA ASP A 119 14.86 -12.13 -4.25
C ASP A 119 14.58 -11.15 -3.10
N LYS A 120 15.28 -10.01 -3.10
CA LYS A 120 15.16 -8.97 -2.07
C LYS A 120 14.07 -7.94 -2.37
N ASP A 121 13.36 -8.10 -3.48
CA ASP A 121 12.24 -7.25 -3.84
C ASP A 121 11.12 -7.38 -2.80
N ARG A 122 10.63 -6.26 -2.28
CA ARG A 122 9.55 -6.23 -1.29
C ARG A 122 8.22 -6.70 -1.82
N SER A 123 8.05 -6.66 -3.13
CA SER A 123 6.86 -7.22 -3.80
C SER A 123 6.82 -8.75 -3.73
N ILE A 124 7.87 -9.40 -3.22
CA ILE A 124 7.96 -10.85 -3.11
C ILE A 124 8.13 -11.25 -1.64
N ALA A 125 7.26 -12.14 -1.17
CA ALA A 125 7.41 -12.80 0.13
C ALA A 125 7.68 -14.29 -0.06
N TYR A 126 8.52 -14.85 0.83
CA TYR A 126 8.80 -16.28 0.92
C TYR A 126 8.41 -16.77 2.31
N LEU A 127 7.48 -17.71 2.36
CA LEU A 127 6.94 -18.26 3.59
C LEU A 127 7.20 -19.77 3.64
N ASP A 128 7.48 -20.28 4.83
CA ASP A 128 7.59 -21.72 5.09
C ASP A 128 6.18 -22.34 5.05
N LEU A 129 5.93 -23.20 4.08
CA LEU A 129 4.64 -23.90 3.95
C LEU A 129 4.26 -24.73 5.18
N GLY A 130 5.26 -25.28 5.87
CA GLY A 130 5.02 -26.05 7.10
C GLY A 130 4.54 -25.22 8.29
N LYS A 131 4.65 -23.88 8.21
CA LYS A 131 4.20 -22.95 9.26
C LYS A 131 2.84 -22.31 8.93
N LEU A 132 2.29 -22.57 7.74
CA LEU A 132 0.99 -22.07 7.33
C LEU A 132 -0.13 -23.00 7.82
N SER A 133 -1.17 -22.42 8.38
CA SER A 133 -2.35 -23.12 8.88
C SER A 133 -3.62 -22.76 8.10
N GLY A 134 -3.75 -23.27 6.86
CA GLY A 134 -4.96 -23.08 6.07
C GLY A 134 -4.88 -21.93 5.04
N ALA A 135 -6.04 -21.40 4.68
CA ALA A 135 -6.19 -20.32 3.71
C ALA A 135 -5.70 -18.98 4.28
N PHE A 136 -5.37 -18.06 3.37
CA PHE A 136 -5.08 -16.69 3.75
C PHE A 136 -6.35 -15.85 3.75
N THR A 137 -6.32 -14.77 4.54
CA THR A 137 -7.25 -13.65 4.40
C THR A 137 -6.48 -12.40 3.99
N LEU A 138 -6.85 -11.80 2.86
CA LEU A 138 -6.36 -10.50 2.44
C LEU A 138 -7.32 -9.44 2.98
N ARG A 139 -6.81 -8.50 3.77
CA ARG A 139 -7.60 -7.40 4.34
C ARG A 139 -6.78 -6.12 4.48
N ARG A 140 -7.47 -5.03 4.74
CA ARG A 140 -6.79 -3.81 5.20
C ARG A 140 -6.22 -4.06 6.60
N TRP A 141 -5.11 -3.37 6.91
CA TRP A 141 -4.61 -3.40 8.27
C TRP A 141 -5.56 -2.64 9.21
N GLU A 142 -5.56 -3.02 10.48
CA GLU A 142 -6.40 -2.42 11.51
C GLU A 142 -5.57 -1.87 12.67
N LYS A 143 -6.17 -0.90 13.41
CA LYS A 143 -5.57 -0.41 14.65
C LYS A 143 -5.47 -1.56 15.65
N GLY A 144 -4.27 -1.80 16.14
CA GLY A 144 -3.97 -2.92 17.03
C GLY A 144 -3.20 -4.04 16.36
N ASP A 145 -3.18 -4.10 15.03
CA ASP A 145 -2.38 -5.06 14.28
C ASP A 145 -0.90 -4.98 14.65
N TRP A 146 -0.29 -6.13 14.76
CA TRP A 146 1.14 -6.28 15.03
C TRP A 146 1.71 -7.48 14.25
N PHE A 147 2.99 -7.43 14.02
CA PHE A 147 3.74 -8.51 13.40
C PHE A 147 5.11 -8.63 14.08
N VAL A 148 5.84 -9.69 13.78
CA VAL A 148 7.25 -9.84 14.15
C VAL A 148 8.08 -9.55 12.91
N PRO A 149 8.81 -8.43 12.85
CA PRO A 149 9.62 -8.10 11.68
C PRO A 149 10.66 -9.20 11.40
N PHE A 150 10.88 -9.51 10.15
CA PHE A 150 11.85 -10.53 9.73
C PHE A 150 13.24 -10.26 10.34
N GLY A 151 13.82 -11.27 11.02
CA GLY A 151 15.09 -11.17 11.70
C GLY A 151 15.02 -10.58 13.13
N MET A 152 13.80 -10.25 13.62
CA MET A 152 13.60 -9.77 15.00
C MET A 152 12.78 -10.78 15.81
N SER A 153 12.87 -10.71 17.14
CA SER A 153 12.09 -11.54 18.08
C SER A 153 10.90 -10.79 18.69
N GLY A 154 10.93 -9.45 18.68
CA GLY A 154 9.93 -8.61 19.31
C GLY A 154 8.74 -8.30 18.37
N ARG A 155 7.56 -8.09 18.99
CA ARG A 155 6.37 -7.61 18.29
C ARG A 155 6.52 -6.13 17.94
N LYS A 156 6.05 -5.74 16.76
CA LYS A 156 5.98 -4.35 16.32
C LYS A 156 4.55 -4.05 15.85
N LYS A 157 3.95 -2.99 16.39
CA LYS A 157 2.65 -2.51 15.90
C LYS A 157 2.79 -2.02 14.45
N LEU A 158 1.79 -2.30 13.61
CA LEU A 158 1.79 -1.82 12.23
C LEU A 158 1.74 -0.30 12.16
N SER A 159 1.01 0.36 13.06
CA SER A 159 0.99 1.82 13.18
C SER A 159 2.39 2.43 13.31
N ASP A 160 3.24 1.81 14.16
CA ASP A 160 4.60 2.27 14.42
C ASP A 160 5.51 1.94 13.23
N TYR A 161 5.34 0.73 12.66
CA TYR A 161 6.05 0.32 11.44
C TYR A 161 5.84 1.30 10.29
N PHE A 162 4.59 1.65 10.01
CA PHE A 162 4.26 2.61 8.94
C PHE A 162 4.77 4.02 9.26
N THR A 163 4.78 4.42 10.53
CA THR A 163 5.34 5.71 10.94
C THR A 163 6.85 5.78 10.70
N ASP A 164 7.59 4.73 11.09
CA ASP A 164 9.04 4.62 10.86
C ASP A 164 9.36 4.59 9.35
N ARG A 165 8.46 4.01 8.54
CA ARG A 165 8.55 3.99 7.07
C ARG A 165 8.10 5.29 6.41
N LYS A 166 7.70 6.29 7.22
CA LYS A 166 7.19 7.59 6.75
C LYS A 166 6.00 7.50 5.82
N TYR A 167 5.13 6.50 6.03
CA TYR A 167 3.87 6.39 5.31
C TYR A 167 2.99 7.59 5.62
N ASN A 168 2.45 8.22 4.58
CA ASN A 168 1.39 9.20 4.76
C ASN A 168 0.06 8.50 5.12
N ARG A 169 -0.96 9.29 5.43
CA ARG A 169 -2.27 8.77 5.85
C ARG A 169 -2.91 7.85 4.80
N VAL A 170 -2.89 8.25 3.51
CA VAL A 170 -3.46 7.45 2.41
C VAL A 170 -2.72 6.13 2.28
N GLN A 171 -1.39 6.16 2.29
CA GLN A 171 -0.59 4.95 2.20
C GLN A 171 -0.87 3.98 3.35
N LYS A 172 -1.12 4.51 4.56
CA LYS A 172 -1.52 3.68 5.71
C LYS A 172 -2.90 3.04 5.47
N GLU A 173 -3.89 3.85 5.08
CA GLU A 173 -5.26 3.38 4.83
C GLU A 173 -5.35 2.39 3.67
N GLU A 174 -4.48 2.53 2.67
CA GLU A 174 -4.41 1.64 1.50
C GLU A 174 -3.55 0.39 1.71
N ALA A 175 -2.87 0.25 2.85
CA ALA A 175 -1.99 -0.87 3.09
C ALA A 175 -2.79 -2.17 3.31
N TRP A 176 -2.41 -3.20 2.57
CA TRP A 176 -2.97 -4.54 2.67
C TRP A 176 -2.09 -5.44 3.54
N VAL A 177 -2.73 -6.32 4.28
CA VAL A 177 -2.07 -7.42 4.99
C VAL A 177 -2.64 -8.75 4.53
N LEU A 178 -1.78 -9.74 4.40
CA LEU A 178 -2.15 -11.12 4.18
C LEU A 178 -1.99 -11.83 5.52
N THR A 179 -3.08 -12.36 6.07
CA THR A 179 -3.07 -13.08 7.34
C THR A 179 -3.20 -14.57 7.12
N CYS A 180 -2.64 -15.36 8.03
CA CYS A 180 -2.82 -16.79 8.13
C CYS A 180 -3.37 -17.08 9.53
N GLY A 181 -4.65 -17.42 9.61
CA GLY A 181 -5.40 -17.39 10.87
C GLY A 181 -5.37 -15.98 11.48
N ASP A 182 -5.06 -15.89 12.78
CA ASP A 182 -4.97 -14.63 13.54
C ASP A 182 -3.66 -13.87 13.35
N LYS A 183 -2.73 -14.38 12.54
CA LYS A 183 -1.37 -13.83 12.41
C LYS A 183 -1.18 -13.17 11.06
N ILE A 184 -0.60 -11.97 11.05
CA ILE A 184 -0.13 -11.36 9.81
C ILE A 184 1.03 -12.20 9.30
N ALA A 185 0.91 -12.69 8.06
CA ALA A 185 1.97 -13.42 7.38
C ALA A 185 2.84 -12.49 6.55
N TRP A 186 2.20 -11.47 5.92
CA TRP A 186 2.89 -10.51 5.08
C TRP A 186 2.17 -9.15 5.09
N ILE A 187 2.93 -8.07 5.28
CA ILE A 187 2.51 -6.72 4.91
C ILE A 187 2.79 -6.61 3.43
N VAL A 188 1.73 -6.58 2.61
CA VAL A 188 1.85 -6.69 1.14
C VAL A 188 2.75 -5.58 0.58
N ASN A 189 3.68 -5.97 -0.30
CA ASN A 189 4.68 -5.08 -0.90
C ASN A 189 5.65 -4.42 0.11
N GLU A 190 5.78 -5.02 1.31
CA GLU A 190 6.68 -4.52 2.35
C GLU A 190 7.48 -5.63 3.02
N ARG A 191 6.93 -6.34 4.01
CA ARG A 191 7.71 -7.27 4.82
C ARG A 191 6.90 -8.47 5.31
N ALA A 192 7.48 -9.66 5.20
CA ALA A 192 6.93 -10.86 5.80
C ALA A 192 7.18 -10.91 7.31
N ASP A 193 6.32 -11.63 8.00
CA ASP A 193 6.45 -11.89 9.44
C ASP A 193 7.46 -13.00 9.71
N ASN A 194 8.31 -12.80 10.70
CA ASN A 194 9.38 -13.72 11.08
C ASN A 194 8.86 -15.10 11.55
N ARG A 195 7.62 -15.17 12.02
CA ARG A 195 7.00 -16.44 12.46
C ARG A 195 6.82 -17.43 11.30
N PHE A 196 6.69 -16.93 10.08
CA PHE A 196 6.54 -17.72 8.85
C PHE A 196 7.83 -17.81 8.03
N ARG A 197 8.96 -17.37 8.59
CA ARG A 197 10.24 -17.35 7.86
C ARG A 197 10.66 -18.73 7.40
N VAL A 198 11.26 -18.76 6.24
CA VAL A 198 12.00 -19.91 5.72
C VAL A 198 13.28 -20.07 6.52
N ASP A 199 13.61 -21.29 6.95
CA ASP A 199 14.81 -21.63 7.69
C ASP A 199 15.42 -22.97 7.24
N SER A 200 16.47 -23.44 7.91
CA SER A 200 17.18 -24.68 7.53
C SER A 200 16.35 -25.96 7.70
N LYS A 201 15.20 -25.90 8.34
CA LYS A 201 14.27 -27.04 8.52
C LYS A 201 13.10 -27.01 7.55
N THR A 202 12.96 -25.93 6.78
CA THR A 202 11.88 -25.78 5.80
C THR A 202 12.04 -26.82 4.70
N LYS A 203 10.95 -27.48 4.36
CA LYS A 203 10.89 -28.47 3.27
C LYS A 203 10.35 -27.86 1.97
N SER A 204 9.33 -27.05 2.10
CA SER A 204 8.66 -26.41 0.96
C SER A 204 8.42 -24.94 1.27
N VAL A 205 8.55 -24.10 0.26
CA VAL A 205 8.40 -22.64 0.35
C VAL A 205 7.21 -22.18 -0.48
N LEU A 206 6.42 -21.29 0.05
CA LEU A 206 5.43 -20.52 -0.70
C LEU A 206 6.02 -19.17 -1.07
N GLN A 207 6.22 -18.93 -2.36
CA GLN A 207 6.53 -17.61 -2.90
C GLN A 207 5.23 -16.90 -3.22
N ILE A 208 5.07 -15.68 -2.72
CA ILE A 208 3.93 -14.80 -3.01
C ILE A 208 4.47 -13.55 -3.69
N LYS A 209 3.92 -13.18 -4.84
CA LYS A 209 4.32 -11.99 -5.58
C LYS A 209 3.15 -11.04 -5.76
N PHE A 210 3.35 -9.78 -5.37
CA PHE A 210 2.46 -8.67 -5.66
C PHE A 210 2.79 -8.08 -7.02
N GLN A 211 1.78 -7.89 -7.86
CA GLN A 211 1.91 -7.44 -9.25
C GLN A 211 1.23 -6.09 -9.52
N GLY A 212 0.69 -5.45 -8.47
CA GLY A 212 0.04 -4.15 -8.58
C GLY A 212 -1.41 -4.13 -8.10
N LYS A 213 -1.99 -2.94 -8.11
CA LYS A 213 -3.44 -2.75 -7.90
C LYS A 213 -4.18 -3.07 -9.21
N ARG A 214 -5.38 -3.60 -9.11
CA ARG A 214 -6.29 -3.80 -10.25
C ARG A 214 -7.15 -2.57 -10.48
#